data_7c5e5c0245772ee55ea91fcc798d4f82
#
_entry.id   7c5e5c0245772ee55ea91fcc798d4f82
#
_cell.length_a   1.000
_cell.length_b   1.000
_cell.length_c   1.000
_cell.angle_alpha   90.00
_cell.angle_beta   90.00
_cell.angle_gamma   90.00
#
_symmetry.space_group_name_H-M   'P 1'
#
loop_
_entity.id
_entity.type
_entity.pdbx_description
1 polymer ?
#
loop_
_entity_poly.entity_id
_entity_poly.type
_entity_poly.pdbx_seq_one_letter_code
_entity_poly.pdbx_strand_id
1 'polypeptide(L)'
;RKSLTPDYTIGCKRIILSNTYYPAIMRKHTQLHTQDNGISEITPTGIISADGTDIPLDIIVYSTGYDATDGLISYPVTGQNGTQLSNVWADYPRGYLGTSVPDFPNYFIVTGPNTGIGHTSAIFVIEAQMHYIMQAIQYVEKNHKRSIEPTVEAEAQYTDMVHREMTGTVWHNGGCNSWYKSASGKVIAMFPGFSFSFKRLCKAFKVTDHIIQ
;
A
#
# COMPACT_ATOMS: atom_id res chain seq x y z
N ARG A 1 6.28 5.98 29.78
CA ARG A 1 4.90 5.85 29.29
C ARG A 1 4.58 6.95 28.30
N LYS A 2 4.82 8.22 28.64
CA LYS A 2 4.54 9.37 27.77
C LYS A 2 5.19 9.21 26.40
N SER A 3 6.46 8.86 26.34
CA SER A 3 7.25 8.65 25.11
C SER A 3 6.78 7.50 24.21
N LEU A 4 5.94 6.59 24.72
CA LEU A 4 5.40 5.45 24.00
C LEU A 4 3.89 5.57 23.74
N THR A 5 3.28 6.67 24.13
CA THR A 5 1.87 6.93 23.85
C THR A 5 1.79 7.69 22.53
N PRO A 6 1.22 7.09 21.46
CA PRO A 6 1.10 7.77 20.20
C PRO A 6 0.11 8.94 20.27
N ASP A 7 0.31 9.94 19.43
CA ASP A 7 -0.56 11.10 19.22
C ASP A 7 -1.58 10.90 18.07
N TYR A 8 -1.62 9.70 17.52
CA TYR A 8 -2.52 9.32 16.42
C TYR A 8 -3.45 8.15 16.81
N THR A 9 -4.54 7.99 16.10
CA THR A 9 -5.54 6.95 16.37
C THR A 9 -4.97 5.56 16.12
N ILE A 10 -5.24 4.61 17.00
CA ILE A 10 -4.85 3.19 16.87
C ILE A 10 -5.37 2.62 15.53
N GLY A 11 -4.53 1.87 14.83
CA GLY A 11 -4.84 1.31 13.52
C GLY A 11 -4.49 2.22 12.33
N CYS A 12 -4.17 3.50 12.57
CA CYS A 12 -3.69 4.41 11.52
C CYS A 12 -2.39 3.91 10.89
N LYS A 13 -1.52 3.31 11.70
CA LYS A 13 -0.36 2.51 11.25
C LYS A 13 -0.61 1.03 11.53
N ARG A 14 0.14 0.15 10.87
CA ARG A 14 0.02 -1.29 11.08
C ARG A 14 0.21 -1.65 12.54
N ILE A 15 -0.77 -2.36 13.11
CA ILE A 15 -0.67 -2.86 14.49
C ILE A 15 0.25 -4.08 14.48
N ILE A 16 1.26 -4.05 15.35
CA ILE A 16 2.19 -5.16 15.56
C ILE A 16 1.96 -5.69 16.97
N LEU A 17 1.66 -6.99 17.07
CA LEU A 17 1.46 -7.67 18.34
C LEU A 17 2.79 -8.24 18.83
N SER A 18 3.15 -7.96 20.10
CA SER A 18 4.36 -8.46 20.72
C SER A 18 4.19 -8.59 22.23
N ASN A 19 4.60 -9.71 22.79
CA ASN A 19 4.67 -9.95 24.24
C ASN A 19 6.03 -9.55 24.83
N THR A 20 7.05 -9.27 24.00
CA THR A 20 8.42 -9.03 24.42
C THR A 20 8.90 -7.60 24.22
N TYR A 21 8.22 -6.81 23.41
CA TYR A 21 8.64 -5.46 23.06
C TYR A 21 8.77 -4.53 24.27
N TYR A 22 7.71 -4.36 25.07
CA TYR A 22 7.76 -3.53 26.26
C TYR A 22 8.74 -4.05 27.32
N PRO A 23 8.79 -5.36 27.64
CA PRO A 23 9.84 -5.91 28.49
C PRO A 23 11.26 -5.64 28.01
N ALA A 24 11.50 -5.65 26.69
CA ALA A 24 12.82 -5.35 26.12
C ALA A 24 13.22 -3.89 26.34
N ILE A 25 12.31 -2.94 26.10
CA ILE A 25 12.59 -1.50 26.30
C ILE A 25 12.78 -1.14 27.77
N MET A 26 12.18 -1.90 28.66
CA MET A 26 12.30 -1.67 30.12
C MET A 26 13.56 -2.24 30.75
N ARG A 27 14.45 -2.91 30.00
CA ARG A 27 15.71 -3.44 30.53
C ARG A 27 16.64 -2.29 30.92
N LYS A 28 17.40 -2.49 32.00
CA LYS A 28 18.31 -1.47 32.59
C LYS A 28 19.36 -0.92 31.60
N HIS A 29 19.75 -1.74 30.62
CA HIS A 29 20.76 -1.38 29.61
C HIS A 29 20.14 -0.90 28.29
N THR A 30 18.80 -0.70 28.21
CA THR A 30 18.13 -0.17 27.06
C THR A 30 17.80 1.30 27.29
N GLN A 31 18.22 2.16 26.37
CA GLN A 31 17.83 3.57 26.34
C GLN A 31 16.89 3.79 25.15
N LEU A 32 15.79 4.48 25.38
CA LEU A 32 14.83 4.84 24.34
C LEU A 32 15.00 6.32 23.98
N HIS A 33 15.43 6.57 22.78
CA HIS A 33 15.42 7.89 22.17
C HIS A 33 14.18 8.03 21.28
N THR A 34 13.48 9.15 21.40
CA THR A 34 12.30 9.47 20.59
C THR A 34 12.67 10.47 19.50
N GLN A 35 11.71 10.79 18.63
CA GLN A 35 11.91 11.73 17.54
C GLN A 35 12.42 13.09 18.02
N ASP A 36 12.03 13.53 19.22
CA ASP A 36 12.46 14.81 19.81
C ASP A 36 13.96 14.84 20.18
N ASN A 37 14.54 13.66 20.39
CA ASN A 37 15.97 13.49 20.65
C ASN A 37 16.55 12.38 19.74
N GLY A 38 16.39 12.55 18.44
CA GLY A 38 16.90 11.64 17.42
C GLY A 38 18.43 11.77 17.23
N ILE A 39 18.94 11.06 16.23
CA ILE A 39 20.35 11.11 15.83
C ILE A 39 20.58 12.37 15.02
N SER A 40 21.56 13.20 15.44
CA SER A 40 22.00 14.38 14.69
C SER A 40 23.23 14.09 13.82
N GLU A 41 24.13 13.21 14.29
CA GLU A 41 25.37 12.87 13.59
C GLU A 41 25.78 11.43 13.86
N ILE A 42 26.37 10.78 12.87
CA ILE A 42 27.05 9.48 13.02
C ILE A 42 28.56 9.74 13.04
N THR A 43 29.22 9.33 14.11
CA THR A 43 30.66 9.49 14.32
C THR A 43 31.41 8.17 14.10
N PRO A 44 32.74 8.19 13.99
CA PRO A 44 33.51 6.94 13.90
C PRO A 44 33.37 6.01 15.11
N THR A 45 32.92 6.52 16.26
CA THR A 45 32.84 5.79 17.54
C THR A 45 31.40 5.61 18.04
N GLY A 46 30.41 6.15 17.35
CA GLY A 46 29.02 6.09 17.79
C GLY A 46 28.10 7.08 17.11
N ILE A 47 27.26 7.75 17.87
CA ILE A 47 26.32 8.77 17.40
C ILE A 47 26.29 9.95 18.34
N ILE A 48 25.92 11.14 17.81
CA ILE A 48 25.53 12.30 18.61
C ILE A 48 24.00 12.46 18.51
N SER A 49 23.31 12.51 19.65
CA SER A 49 21.89 12.78 19.70
C SER A 49 21.59 14.28 19.53
N ALA A 50 20.32 14.63 19.25
CA ALA A 50 19.92 16.02 18.98
C ALA A 50 20.18 16.98 20.15
N ASP A 51 20.25 16.49 21.37
CA ASP A 51 20.63 17.26 22.58
C ASP A 51 22.16 17.39 22.76
N GLY A 52 22.97 16.88 21.82
CA GLY A 52 24.43 16.94 21.86
C GLY A 52 25.09 15.83 22.67
N THR A 53 24.34 14.84 23.17
CA THR A 53 24.93 13.72 23.91
C THR A 53 25.68 12.78 22.97
N ASP A 54 26.96 12.51 23.27
CA ASP A 54 27.77 11.51 22.58
C ASP A 54 27.45 10.10 23.14
N ILE A 55 27.06 9.19 22.27
CA ILE A 55 26.65 7.83 22.61
C ILE A 55 27.58 6.86 21.86
N PRO A 56 28.53 6.23 22.56
CA PRO A 56 29.42 5.26 21.95
C PRO A 56 28.68 3.99 21.55
N LEU A 57 28.91 3.49 20.33
CA LEU A 57 28.28 2.30 19.79
C LEU A 57 29.26 1.47 18.96
N ASP A 58 29.16 0.17 19.06
CA ASP A 58 29.90 -0.78 18.23
C ASP A 58 29.15 -1.12 16.94
N ILE A 59 27.81 -1.09 16.98
CA ILE A 59 26.95 -1.50 15.86
C ILE A 59 25.78 -0.56 15.72
N ILE A 60 25.49 -0.11 14.50
CA ILE A 60 24.28 0.62 14.14
C ILE A 60 23.45 -0.24 13.19
N VAL A 61 22.18 -0.49 13.53
CA VAL A 61 21.24 -1.22 12.69
C VAL A 61 20.25 -0.24 12.08
N TYR A 62 20.29 -0.11 10.76
CA TYR A 62 19.34 0.72 10.01
C TYR A 62 18.04 -0.04 9.78
N SER A 63 16.96 0.43 10.37
CA SER A 63 15.60 -0.10 10.16
C SER A 63 14.70 0.99 9.59
N THR A 64 15.19 1.72 8.60
CA THR A 64 14.56 2.90 8.01
C THR A 64 13.39 2.59 7.07
N GLY A 65 13.17 1.31 6.74
CA GLY A 65 12.06 0.86 5.89
C GLY A 65 12.34 0.98 4.40
N TYR A 66 11.28 0.96 3.62
CA TYR A 66 11.30 1.06 2.16
C TYR A 66 10.35 2.16 1.70
N ASP A 67 10.64 2.77 0.56
CA ASP A 67 9.64 3.52 -0.19
C ASP A 67 8.69 2.53 -0.86
N ALA A 68 7.52 2.35 -0.23
CA ALA A 68 6.56 1.32 -0.62
C ALA A 68 5.38 1.89 -1.41
N THR A 69 5.29 3.21 -1.60
CA THR A 69 4.08 3.84 -2.12
C THR A 69 4.27 4.57 -3.43
N ASP A 70 5.29 5.39 -3.55
CA ASP A 70 5.50 6.21 -4.75
C ASP A 70 6.28 5.46 -5.83
N GLY A 71 6.91 4.33 -5.47
CA GLY A 71 7.64 3.44 -6.37
C GLY A 71 7.02 2.04 -6.52
N LEU A 72 5.69 1.92 -6.55
CA LEU A 72 4.98 0.61 -6.62
C LEU A 72 5.46 -0.29 -7.77
N ILE A 73 6.09 0.29 -8.78
CA ILE A 73 6.70 -0.47 -9.88
C ILE A 73 8.12 0.03 -10.09
N SER A 74 9.09 -0.82 -9.77
CA SER A 74 10.52 -0.53 -9.91
C SER A 74 11.07 -0.69 -11.34
N TYR A 75 10.23 -1.04 -12.29
CA TYR A 75 10.57 -1.23 -13.71
C TYR A 75 9.58 -0.47 -14.61
N PRO A 76 10.01 -0.02 -15.82
CA PRO A 76 9.13 0.67 -16.75
C PRO A 76 8.06 -0.29 -17.30
N VAL A 77 6.81 0.14 -17.30
CA VAL A 77 5.69 -0.55 -17.95
C VAL A 77 5.13 0.37 -19.02
N THR A 78 5.15 -0.10 -20.25
CA THR A 78 4.64 0.63 -21.42
C THR A 78 3.37 -0.03 -21.92
N GLY A 79 2.30 0.72 -21.95
CA GLY A 79 1.00 0.32 -22.49
C GLY A 79 0.85 0.63 -23.98
N GLN A 80 -0.40 0.70 -24.43
CA GLN A 80 -0.73 1.08 -25.81
C GLN A 80 -0.22 2.48 -26.15
N ASN A 81 0.11 2.70 -27.41
CA ASN A 81 0.56 3.99 -27.93
C ASN A 81 1.77 4.60 -27.18
N GLY A 82 2.56 3.78 -26.49
CA GLY A 82 3.71 4.25 -25.73
C GLY A 82 3.39 4.86 -24.36
N THR A 83 2.16 4.73 -23.90
CA THR A 83 1.73 5.21 -22.57
C THR A 83 2.59 4.58 -21.47
N GLN A 84 3.20 5.41 -20.62
CA GLN A 84 3.99 4.93 -19.48
C GLN A 84 3.11 4.85 -18.23
N LEU A 85 3.14 3.73 -17.52
CA LEU A 85 2.35 3.54 -16.30
C LEU A 85 2.73 4.55 -15.21
N SER A 86 4.01 4.92 -15.14
CA SER A 86 4.49 5.97 -14.25
C SER A 86 3.83 7.34 -14.49
N ASN A 87 3.50 7.65 -15.75
CA ASN A 87 2.80 8.89 -16.09
C ASN A 87 1.32 8.82 -15.68
N VAL A 88 0.67 7.66 -15.88
CA VAL A 88 -0.72 7.43 -15.46
C VAL A 88 -0.86 7.51 -13.96
N TRP A 89 0.17 7.11 -13.23
CA TRP A 89 0.24 7.09 -11.78
C TRP A 89 1.00 8.28 -11.16
N ALA A 90 1.24 9.35 -11.93
CA ALA A 90 2.05 10.49 -11.46
C ALA A 90 1.49 11.18 -10.20
N ASP A 91 0.16 11.26 -10.05
CA ASP A 91 -0.49 11.77 -8.83
C ASP A 91 -0.59 10.70 -7.75
N TYR A 92 -1.10 9.53 -8.11
CA TYR A 92 -1.17 8.35 -7.24
C TYR A 92 -1.48 7.09 -8.04
N PRO A 93 -1.02 5.92 -7.55
CA PRO A 93 -1.35 4.63 -8.13
C PRO A 93 -2.85 4.31 -8.01
N ARG A 94 -3.45 3.83 -9.10
CA ARG A 94 -4.86 3.40 -9.16
C ARG A 94 -5.05 2.29 -10.18
N GLY A 95 -6.16 1.57 -10.09
CA GLY A 95 -6.51 0.54 -11.06
C GLY A 95 -7.84 -0.13 -10.72
N TYR A 96 -8.52 -0.63 -11.74
CA TYR A 96 -9.76 -1.36 -11.60
C TYR A 96 -9.53 -2.62 -10.76
N LEU A 97 -10.25 -2.74 -9.64
CA LEU A 97 -10.07 -3.77 -8.61
C LEU A 97 -8.62 -3.87 -8.08
N GLY A 98 -7.83 -2.78 -8.20
CA GLY A 98 -6.41 -2.81 -7.89
C GLY A 98 -5.62 -3.82 -8.73
N THR A 99 -6.12 -4.24 -9.88
CA THR A 99 -5.60 -5.37 -10.65
C THR A 99 -5.26 -5.01 -12.08
N SER A 100 -6.04 -4.18 -12.75
CA SER A 100 -5.85 -3.83 -14.16
C SER A 100 -6.00 -2.33 -14.38
N VAL A 101 -5.36 -1.82 -15.43
CA VAL A 101 -5.27 -0.38 -15.72
C VAL A 101 -5.68 -0.14 -17.18
N PRO A 102 -6.48 0.90 -17.49
CA PRO A 102 -6.78 1.29 -18.87
C PRO A 102 -5.52 1.60 -19.68
N ASP A 103 -5.52 1.31 -20.97
CA ASP A 103 -4.39 1.41 -21.89
C ASP A 103 -3.26 0.38 -21.67
N PHE A 104 -3.46 -0.60 -20.80
CA PHE A 104 -2.50 -1.69 -20.53
C PHE A 104 -3.18 -3.06 -20.72
N PRO A 105 -3.49 -3.44 -21.97
CA PRO A 105 -4.18 -4.69 -22.26
C PRO A 105 -3.38 -5.91 -21.80
N ASN A 106 -4.08 -6.89 -21.22
CA ASN A 106 -3.52 -8.13 -20.69
C ASN A 106 -2.49 -7.92 -19.54
N TYR A 107 -2.40 -6.73 -19.00
CA TYR A 107 -1.54 -6.43 -17.86
C TYR A 107 -2.33 -6.53 -16.55
N PHE A 108 -1.90 -7.42 -15.67
CA PHE A 108 -2.53 -7.64 -14.38
C PHE A 108 -1.53 -7.49 -13.25
N ILE A 109 -1.96 -6.83 -12.19
CA ILE A 109 -1.19 -6.58 -10.98
C ILE A 109 -1.85 -7.34 -9.83
N VAL A 110 -1.07 -8.15 -9.13
CA VAL A 110 -1.51 -8.78 -7.89
C VAL A 110 -0.99 -7.97 -6.71
N THR A 111 -1.82 -7.72 -5.72
CA THR A 111 -1.56 -6.80 -4.60
C THR A 111 -1.26 -5.36 -5.04
N GLY A 112 -1.96 -4.90 -6.07
CA GLY A 112 -1.84 -3.53 -6.58
C GLY A 112 -2.54 -2.48 -5.70
N PRO A 113 -2.79 -1.28 -6.24
CA PRO A 113 -3.37 -0.17 -5.49
C PRO A 113 -4.69 -0.52 -4.80
N ASN A 114 -4.87 -0.06 -3.56
CA ASN A 114 -6.07 -0.24 -2.76
C ASN A 114 -6.53 -1.70 -2.58
N THR A 115 -5.58 -2.61 -2.45
CA THR A 115 -5.87 -4.04 -2.20
C THR A 115 -5.46 -4.52 -0.81
N GLY A 116 -4.69 -3.72 -0.07
CA GLY A 116 -4.32 -4.04 1.31
C GLY A 116 -5.53 -4.10 2.23
N ILE A 117 -5.62 -5.12 3.05
CA ILE A 117 -6.68 -5.28 4.06
C ILE A 117 -6.03 -5.44 5.43
N GLY A 118 -6.36 -4.53 6.35
CA GLY A 118 -5.70 -4.44 7.65
C GLY A 118 -6.06 -5.55 8.65
N HIS A 119 -7.05 -6.40 8.35
CA HIS A 119 -7.65 -7.33 9.30
C HIS A 119 -7.67 -8.80 8.84
N THR A 120 -7.19 -9.10 7.62
CA THR A 120 -7.13 -10.48 7.12
C THR A 120 -5.82 -10.78 6.39
N SER A 121 -5.71 -12.00 5.85
CA SER A 121 -4.55 -12.46 5.10
C SER A 121 -4.45 -11.79 3.72
N ALA A 122 -3.25 -11.38 3.32
CA ALA A 122 -2.96 -10.94 1.96
C ALA A 122 -3.25 -12.05 0.93
N ILE A 123 -3.06 -13.32 1.30
CA ILE A 123 -3.36 -14.48 0.43
C ILE A 123 -4.84 -14.49 0.03
N PHE A 124 -5.75 -14.13 0.95
CA PHE A 124 -7.18 -14.05 0.62
C PHE A 124 -7.47 -13.03 -0.49
N VAL A 125 -6.77 -11.89 -0.46
CA VAL A 125 -6.88 -10.85 -1.49
C VAL A 125 -6.29 -11.33 -2.81
N ILE A 126 -5.13 -11.96 -2.76
CA ILE A 126 -4.46 -12.55 -3.92
C ILE A 126 -5.38 -13.57 -4.61
N GLU A 127 -5.98 -14.49 -3.86
CA GLU A 127 -6.93 -15.46 -4.41
C GLU A 127 -8.15 -14.80 -5.06
N ALA A 128 -8.66 -13.71 -4.47
CA ALA A 128 -9.77 -12.97 -5.04
C ALA A 128 -9.38 -12.30 -6.39
N GLN A 129 -8.20 -11.67 -6.44
CA GLN A 129 -7.68 -11.07 -7.67
C GLN A 129 -7.38 -12.14 -8.74
N MET A 130 -6.77 -13.27 -8.36
CA MET A 130 -6.52 -14.39 -9.27
C MET A 130 -7.82 -14.94 -9.86
N HIS A 131 -8.88 -14.99 -9.07
CA HIS A 131 -10.20 -15.39 -9.57
C HIS A 131 -10.73 -14.43 -10.66
N TYR A 132 -10.59 -13.11 -10.46
CA TYR A 132 -10.93 -12.11 -11.48
C TYR A 132 -10.06 -12.26 -12.73
N ILE A 133 -8.74 -12.38 -12.58
CA ILE A 133 -7.79 -12.55 -13.68
C ILE A 133 -8.14 -13.79 -14.51
N MET A 134 -8.43 -14.91 -13.85
CA MET A 134 -8.80 -16.14 -14.54
C MET A 134 -10.11 -16.01 -15.31
N GLN A 135 -11.10 -15.29 -14.78
CA GLN A 135 -12.33 -15.01 -15.52
C GLN A 135 -12.05 -14.16 -16.78
N ALA A 136 -11.18 -13.15 -16.66
CA ALA A 136 -10.78 -12.30 -17.79
C ALA A 136 -10.09 -13.13 -18.90
N ILE A 137 -9.10 -13.95 -18.54
CA ILE A 137 -8.37 -14.82 -19.45
C ILE A 137 -9.33 -15.82 -20.13
N GLN A 138 -10.15 -16.52 -19.36
CA GLN A 138 -11.12 -17.49 -19.90
C GLN A 138 -12.13 -16.84 -20.83
N TYR A 139 -12.54 -15.59 -20.55
CA TYR A 139 -13.44 -14.87 -21.45
C TYR A 139 -12.77 -14.55 -22.79
N VAL A 140 -11.52 -14.08 -22.77
CA VAL A 140 -10.72 -13.80 -23.98
C VAL A 140 -10.56 -15.06 -24.82
N GLU A 141 -10.14 -16.16 -24.21
CA GLU A 141 -9.96 -17.45 -24.90
C GLU A 141 -11.26 -17.98 -25.50
N LYS A 142 -12.32 -18.06 -24.70
CA LYS A 142 -13.62 -18.60 -25.12
C LYS A 142 -14.24 -17.82 -26.28
N ASN A 143 -14.00 -16.52 -26.35
CA ASN A 143 -14.56 -15.64 -27.39
C ASN A 143 -13.56 -15.34 -28.52
N HIS A 144 -12.44 -16.07 -28.58
CA HIS A 144 -11.40 -15.90 -29.62
C HIS A 144 -10.91 -14.43 -29.72
N LYS A 145 -10.76 -13.77 -28.58
CA LYS A 145 -10.25 -12.42 -28.48
C LYS A 145 -8.74 -12.42 -28.21
N ARG A 146 -8.09 -11.28 -28.34
CA ARG A 146 -6.62 -11.14 -28.18
C ARG A 146 -6.24 -10.41 -26.92
N SER A 147 -7.11 -9.51 -26.46
CA SER A 147 -6.77 -8.67 -25.33
C SER A 147 -8.01 -8.25 -24.54
N ILE A 148 -7.76 -7.91 -23.28
CA ILE A 148 -8.73 -7.36 -22.36
C ILE A 148 -8.05 -6.31 -21.47
N GLU A 149 -8.74 -5.20 -21.25
CA GLU A 149 -8.38 -4.15 -20.32
C GLU A 149 -9.63 -3.50 -19.74
N PRO A 150 -9.60 -2.83 -18.58
CA PRO A 150 -10.75 -2.12 -18.08
C PRO A 150 -11.02 -0.85 -18.90
N THR A 151 -12.26 -0.42 -18.95
CA THR A 151 -12.57 0.93 -19.48
C THR A 151 -12.10 2.00 -18.50
N VAL A 152 -11.84 3.21 -19.01
CA VAL A 152 -11.50 4.38 -18.18
C VAL A 152 -12.62 4.69 -17.19
N GLU A 153 -13.86 4.55 -17.63
CA GLU A 153 -15.07 4.81 -16.81
C GLU A 153 -15.19 3.79 -15.67
N ALA A 154 -14.94 2.51 -15.93
CA ALA A 154 -15.00 1.46 -14.90
C ALA A 154 -13.90 1.65 -13.84
N GLU A 155 -12.69 1.99 -14.27
CA GLU A 155 -11.57 2.31 -13.36
C GLU A 155 -11.90 3.53 -12.52
N ALA A 156 -12.37 4.62 -13.13
CA ALA A 156 -12.72 5.85 -12.43
C ALA A 156 -13.85 5.62 -11.40
N GLN A 157 -14.92 4.92 -11.79
CA GLN A 157 -16.03 4.60 -10.87
C GLN A 157 -15.57 3.75 -9.68
N TYR A 158 -14.68 2.78 -9.91
CA TYR A 158 -14.11 1.97 -8.84
C TYR A 158 -13.23 2.82 -7.91
N THR A 159 -12.36 3.64 -8.46
CA THR A 159 -11.47 4.53 -7.71
C THR A 159 -12.26 5.54 -6.87
N ASP A 160 -13.30 6.15 -7.44
CA ASP A 160 -14.19 7.08 -6.73
C ASP A 160 -14.95 6.40 -5.58
N MET A 161 -15.42 5.18 -5.79
CA MET A 161 -16.05 4.37 -4.75
C MET A 161 -15.06 4.11 -3.60
N VAL A 162 -13.85 3.65 -3.92
CA VAL A 162 -12.80 3.39 -2.92
C VAL A 162 -12.46 4.64 -2.13
N HIS A 163 -12.24 5.78 -2.79
CA HIS A 163 -11.88 7.03 -2.12
C HIS A 163 -13.02 7.57 -1.26
N ARG A 164 -14.26 7.49 -1.72
CA ARG A 164 -15.44 7.89 -0.95
C ARG A 164 -15.58 7.06 0.33
N GLU A 165 -15.46 5.74 0.24
CA GLU A 165 -15.53 4.86 1.41
C GLU A 165 -14.32 5.01 2.33
N MET A 166 -13.16 5.39 1.78
CA MET A 166 -11.94 5.63 2.54
C MET A 166 -12.07 6.77 3.55
N THR A 167 -12.89 7.80 3.27
CA THR A 167 -13.06 8.95 4.16
C THR A 167 -13.55 8.59 5.55
N GLY A 168 -14.26 7.46 5.70
CA GLY A 168 -14.72 6.93 6.99
C GLY A 168 -13.70 6.10 7.76
N THR A 169 -12.51 5.87 7.22
CA THR A 169 -11.53 4.96 7.81
C THR A 169 -10.51 5.67 8.70
N VAL A 170 -9.93 4.91 9.64
CA VAL A 170 -8.81 5.38 10.46
C VAL A 170 -7.57 5.70 9.62
N TRP A 171 -7.40 5.08 8.46
CA TRP A 171 -6.28 5.35 7.57
C TRP A 171 -6.36 6.75 6.94
N HIS A 172 -7.56 7.27 6.73
CA HIS A 172 -7.79 8.64 6.27
C HIS A 172 -7.73 9.64 7.42
N ASN A 173 -8.48 9.40 8.52
CA ASN A 173 -8.74 10.36 9.60
C ASN A 173 -7.84 10.19 10.84
N GLY A 174 -7.01 9.17 10.90
CA GLY A 174 -6.30 8.79 12.13
C GLY A 174 -5.14 9.69 12.54
N GLY A 175 -4.82 10.74 11.76
CA GLY A 175 -3.82 11.74 12.13
C GLY A 175 -2.35 11.30 11.98
N CYS A 176 -2.08 10.14 11.40
CA CYS A 176 -0.71 9.68 11.20
C CYS A 176 -0.21 9.85 9.75
N ASN A 177 1.10 10.00 9.61
CA ASN A 177 1.79 9.75 8.35
C ASN A 177 2.17 8.27 8.28
N SER A 178 1.77 7.58 7.23
CA SER A 178 2.05 6.15 7.04
C SER A 178 2.25 5.85 5.55
N TRP A 179 2.96 4.76 5.24
CA TRP A 179 3.15 4.26 3.88
C TRP A 179 1.84 3.86 3.18
N TYR A 180 0.70 3.90 3.86
CA TYR A 180 -0.61 3.70 3.25
C TYR A 180 -1.04 4.87 2.35
N LYS A 181 -0.40 6.04 2.51
CA LYS A 181 -0.72 7.28 1.77
C LYS A 181 0.36 7.59 0.74
N SER A 182 -0.07 8.09 -0.41
CA SER A 182 0.81 8.72 -1.39
C SER A 182 1.33 10.08 -0.90
N ALA A 183 2.28 10.65 -1.62
CA ALA A 183 2.74 12.02 -1.40
C ALA A 183 1.59 13.06 -1.52
N SER A 184 0.57 12.78 -2.35
CA SER A 184 -0.64 13.61 -2.47
C SER A 184 -1.63 13.45 -1.29
N GLY A 185 -1.30 12.60 -0.29
CA GLY A 185 -2.13 12.36 0.90
C GLY A 185 -3.27 11.37 0.72
N LYS A 186 -3.46 10.82 -0.48
CA LYS A 186 -4.48 9.79 -0.74
C LYS A 186 -4.07 8.45 -0.16
N VAL A 187 -5.01 7.72 0.44
CA VAL A 187 -4.77 6.35 0.90
C VAL A 187 -4.82 5.41 -0.30
N ILE A 188 -3.67 4.90 -0.70
CA ILE A 188 -3.48 4.11 -1.92
C ILE A 188 -3.19 2.63 -1.66
N ALA A 189 -2.77 2.27 -0.44
CA ALA A 189 -2.43 0.89 -0.15
C ALA A 189 -3.62 0.06 0.33
N MET A 190 -4.59 0.67 1.02
CA MET A 190 -5.64 -0.05 1.75
C MET A 190 -6.97 -0.06 0.99
N PHE A 191 -7.71 -1.16 1.12
CA PHE A 191 -9.12 -1.26 0.70
C PHE A 191 -10.03 -0.88 1.87
N PRO A 192 -11.03 0.01 1.69
CA PRO A 192 -11.82 0.55 2.79
C PRO A 192 -12.86 -0.42 3.37
N GLY A 193 -13.17 -1.49 2.64
CA GLY A 193 -14.20 -2.46 3.01
C GLY A 193 -13.64 -3.74 3.64
N PHE A 194 -14.53 -4.69 3.87
CA PHE A 194 -14.17 -6.02 4.35
C PHE A 194 -13.62 -6.90 3.22
N SER A 195 -12.80 -7.89 3.57
CA SER A 195 -12.22 -8.83 2.63
C SER A 195 -13.26 -9.58 1.77
N PHE A 196 -14.39 -9.97 2.36
CA PHE A 196 -15.48 -10.60 1.62
C PHE A 196 -16.16 -9.64 0.62
N SER A 197 -16.20 -8.34 0.92
CA SER A 197 -16.71 -7.33 -0.03
C SER A 197 -15.79 -7.21 -1.23
N PHE A 198 -14.46 -7.17 -1.00
CA PHE A 198 -13.47 -7.20 -2.07
C PHE A 198 -13.58 -8.47 -2.92
N LYS A 199 -13.67 -9.65 -2.27
CA LYS A 199 -13.87 -10.92 -2.98
C LYS A 199 -15.14 -10.93 -3.82
N ARG A 200 -16.23 -10.33 -3.34
CA ARG A 200 -17.49 -10.22 -4.11
C ARG A 200 -17.33 -9.35 -5.35
N LEU A 201 -16.60 -8.23 -5.24
CA LEU A 201 -16.27 -7.39 -6.40
C LEU A 201 -15.46 -8.16 -7.45
N CYS A 202 -14.41 -8.86 -7.04
CA CYS A 202 -13.57 -9.67 -7.93
C CYS A 202 -14.34 -10.84 -8.57
N LYS A 203 -15.36 -11.36 -7.90
CA LYS A 203 -16.19 -12.47 -8.40
C LYS A 203 -17.21 -12.05 -9.46
N ALA A 204 -17.62 -10.79 -9.43
CA ALA A 204 -18.61 -10.25 -10.34
C ALA A 204 -17.95 -9.69 -11.61
N PHE A 205 -17.36 -10.59 -12.43
CA PHE A 205 -16.78 -10.19 -13.70
C PHE A 205 -17.85 -9.59 -14.64
N LYS A 206 -17.64 -8.37 -15.07
CA LYS A 206 -18.58 -7.63 -15.93
C LYS A 206 -17.90 -7.31 -17.25
N VAL A 207 -18.41 -7.87 -18.31
CA VAL A 207 -17.93 -7.64 -19.68
C VAL A 207 -18.02 -6.16 -20.05
N THR A 208 -19.07 -5.48 -19.61
CA THR A 208 -19.31 -4.05 -19.87
C THR A 208 -18.25 -3.11 -19.27
N ASP A 209 -17.52 -3.57 -18.26
CA ASP A 209 -16.47 -2.80 -17.60
C ASP A 209 -15.12 -2.92 -18.35
N HIS A 210 -15.10 -3.64 -19.52
CA HIS A 210 -13.86 -3.96 -20.23
C HIS A 210 -13.93 -3.63 -21.71
N ILE A 211 -12.79 -3.23 -22.27
CA ILE A 211 -12.48 -3.21 -23.68
C ILE A 211 -11.88 -4.57 -24.04
N ILE A 212 -12.49 -5.27 -25.00
CA ILE A 212 -12.11 -6.64 -25.38
C ILE A 212 -11.94 -6.71 -26.90
N GLN A 213 -10.74 -7.03 -27.37
CA GLN A 213 -10.36 -7.03 -28.77
C GLN A 213 -9.90 -8.40 -29.25
#